data_de37990f645229b7aecb8ef9c529c3fb
#
_entry.id   de37990f645229b7aecb8ef9c529c3fb
#
_cell.length_a   1.000
_cell.length_b   1.000
_cell.length_c   1.000
_cell.angle_alpha   90.00
_cell.angle_beta   90.00
_cell.angle_gamma   90.00
#
_symmetry.space_group_name_H-M   'P 1'
#
loop_
_entity.id
_entity.type
_entity.pdbx_description
1 polymer ?
#
loop_
_entity_poly.entity_id
_entity_poly.type
_entity_poly.pdbx_seq_one_letter_code
_entity_poly.pdbx_strand_id
1 'polypeptide(L)'
;LRLAGEPGVKALKLSFLLGGRPTDPACRPHLDRIFATAARHHLVVHVHTSPGAASDIDEVGHLVDWYADRVAVHLVHFGGGMSGHIKLAGSRFFDWITAGKRVYTDLSWAIGFLPHWLAREIEHRGIGHDRVLFASDQPWGDFAGEYARLAAATGGGELGDLVFRDTFATLYD
;
A
#
# COMPACT_ATOMS: atom_id res chain seq x y z
N LEU A 1 0.44 17.00 -11.43
CA LEU A 1 1.54 17.37 -10.53
C LEU A 1 1.54 18.85 -10.11
N ARG A 2 0.79 19.75 -10.78
CA ARG A 2 0.74 21.19 -10.43
C ARG A 2 0.25 21.45 -8.99
N LEU A 3 -0.61 20.61 -8.46
CA LEU A 3 -1.18 20.75 -7.11
C LEU A 3 -0.35 20.04 -6.02
N ALA A 4 0.76 19.41 -6.36
CA ALA A 4 1.53 18.62 -5.39
C ALA A 4 2.08 19.45 -4.21
N GLY A 5 2.30 20.75 -4.39
CA GLY A 5 2.77 21.63 -3.33
C GLY A 5 1.67 22.41 -2.60
N GLU A 6 0.39 22.17 -2.93
CA GLU A 6 -0.69 22.90 -2.29
C GLU A 6 -0.94 22.39 -0.86
N PRO A 7 -1.28 23.30 0.07
CA PRO A 7 -1.62 22.90 1.44
C PRO A 7 -2.73 21.84 1.46
N GLY A 8 -2.53 20.77 2.24
CA GLY A 8 -3.49 19.68 2.37
C GLY A 8 -3.37 18.56 1.34
N VAL A 9 -2.54 18.71 0.30
CA VAL A 9 -2.22 17.58 -0.59
C VAL A 9 -1.19 16.71 0.10
N LYS A 10 -1.57 15.46 0.40
CA LYS A 10 -0.73 14.51 1.16
C LYS A 10 -0.28 13.30 0.31
N ALA A 11 -0.94 13.06 -0.82
CA ALA A 11 -0.63 11.90 -1.64
C ALA A 11 -0.85 12.14 -3.14
N LEU A 12 -0.19 11.33 -3.95
CA LEU A 12 -0.44 11.19 -5.39
C LEU A 12 -1.00 9.78 -5.66
N LYS A 13 -2.09 9.67 -6.42
CA LYS A 13 -2.67 8.37 -6.80
C LYS A 13 -2.16 7.95 -8.17
N LEU A 14 -1.63 6.71 -8.25
CA LEU A 14 -1.30 6.03 -9.49
C LEU A 14 -2.25 4.85 -9.70
N SER A 15 -2.72 4.69 -10.94
CA SER A 15 -3.50 3.55 -11.37
C SER A 15 -3.12 3.19 -12.81
N PHE A 16 -2.91 1.91 -13.06
CA PHE A 16 -2.60 1.36 -14.37
C PHE A 16 -3.78 0.61 -14.99
N LEU A 17 -4.98 0.74 -14.40
CA LEU A 17 -6.19 0.09 -14.90
C LEU A 17 -6.59 0.56 -16.31
N LEU A 18 -6.31 1.81 -16.63
CA LEU A 18 -6.70 2.42 -17.91
C LEU A 18 -5.59 2.45 -18.96
N GLY A 19 -4.43 1.90 -18.64
CA GLY A 19 -3.31 1.81 -19.58
C GLY A 19 -1.95 2.11 -18.96
N GLY A 20 -0.90 1.88 -19.74
CA GLY A 20 0.48 1.94 -19.29
C GLY A 20 0.88 0.72 -18.45
N ARG A 21 2.17 0.56 -18.26
CA ARG A 21 2.76 -0.47 -17.37
C ARG A 21 3.96 0.14 -16.67
N PRO A 22 4.19 -0.16 -15.39
CA PRO A 22 5.41 0.27 -14.69
C PRO A 22 6.69 -0.08 -15.44
N THR A 23 6.76 -1.29 -16.02
CA THR A 23 7.93 -1.81 -16.73
C THR A 23 8.06 -1.33 -18.17
N ASP A 24 7.08 -0.63 -18.72
CA ASP A 24 7.18 -0.04 -20.06
C ASP A 24 8.22 1.10 -20.05
N PRO A 25 9.25 1.02 -20.91
CA PRO A 25 10.25 2.08 -21.02
C PRO A 25 9.67 3.47 -21.31
N ALA A 26 8.54 3.54 -22.03
CA ALA A 26 7.84 4.80 -22.29
C ALA A 26 7.22 5.42 -21.05
N CYS A 27 6.85 4.62 -20.04
CA CYS A 27 6.31 5.08 -18.77
C CYS A 27 7.40 5.58 -17.82
N ARG A 28 8.62 5.08 -17.93
CA ARG A 28 9.70 5.33 -16.97
C ARG A 28 9.98 6.83 -16.73
N PRO A 29 10.16 7.69 -17.73
CA PRO A 29 10.40 9.13 -17.50
C PRO A 29 9.25 9.83 -16.77
N HIS A 30 8.01 9.37 -16.98
CA HIS A 30 6.84 9.90 -16.30
C HIS A 30 6.82 9.48 -14.82
N LEU A 31 7.13 8.22 -14.54
CA LEU A 31 7.26 7.70 -13.18
C LEU A 31 8.37 8.41 -12.42
N ASP A 32 9.55 8.53 -13.00
CA ASP A 32 10.68 9.25 -12.39
C ASP A 32 10.27 10.68 -11.99
N ARG A 33 9.54 11.39 -12.85
CA ARG A 33 9.04 12.74 -12.55
C ARG A 33 7.98 12.75 -11.43
N ILE A 34 7.07 11.77 -11.41
CA ILE A 34 6.04 11.64 -10.36
C ILE A 34 6.71 11.40 -9.00
N PHE A 35 7.60 10.42 -8.93
CA PHE A 35 8.27 10.06 -7.68
C PHE A 35 9.27 11.15 -7.22
N ALA A 36 9.94 11.84 -8.13
CA ALA A 36 10.76 13.01 -7.78
C ALA A 36 9.91 14.16 -7.22
N THR A 37 8.71 14.36 -7.75
CA THR A 37 7.76 15.35 -7.21
C THR A 37 7.26 14.92 -5.84
N ALA A 38 6.88 13.67 -5.66
CA ALA A 38 6.47 13.15 -4.36
C ALA A 38 7.57 13.29 -3.30
N ALA A 39 8.82 12.96 -3.65
CA ALA A 39 9.96 13.13 -2.75
C ALA A 39 10.16 14.59 -2.33
N ARG A 40 10.06 15.54 -3.28
CA ARG A 40 10.25 16.97 -3.03
C ARG A 40 9.19 17.54 -2.08
N HIS A 41 7.97 17.06 -2.17
CA HIS A 41 6.83 17.59 -1.41
C HIS A 41 6.40 16.67 -0.25
N HIS A 42 7.22 15.66 0.08
CA HIS A 42 6.96 14.68 1.14
C HIS A 42 5.60 13.96 1.00
N LEU A 43 5.20 13.66 -0.23
CA LEU A 43 3.92 13.02 -0.53
C LEU A 43 4.06 11.50 -0.53
N VAL A 44 3.00 10.83 -0.10
CA VAL A 44 2.83 9.39 -0.27
C VAL A 44 2.40 9.10 -1.72
N VAL A 45 2.90 8.03 -2.32
CA VAL A 45 2.40 7.58 -3.62
C VAL A 45 1.50 6.37 -3.41
N HIS A 46 0.19 6.55 -3.62
CA HIS A 46 -0.79 5.47 -3.63
C HIS A 46 -0.74 4.75 -4.96
N VAL A 47 -0.48 3.46 -4.93
CA VAL A 47 -0.47 2.60 -6.13
C VAL A 47 -1.65 1.65 -6.04
N HIS A 48 -2.60 1.77 -6.97
CA HIS A 48 -3.70 0.82 -7.07
C HIS A 48 -3.16 -0.55 -7.47
N THR A 49 -3.54 -1.59 -6.73
CA THR A 49 -3.24 -2.98 -7.06
C THR A 49 -4.53 -3.74 -7.35
N SER A 50 -4.50 -4.58 -8.37
CA SER A 50 -5.64 -5.44 -8.75
C SER A 50 -5.13 -6.67 -9.48
N PRO A 51 -5.92 -7.75 -9.57
CA PRO A 51 -5.55 -8.88 -10.40
C PRO A 51 -5.37 -8.48 -11.86
N GLY A 52 -4.30 -8.93 -12.46
CA GLY A 52 -4.09 -8.88 -13.91
C GLY A 52 -3.27 -7.72 -14.44
N ALA A 53 -2.48 -8.06 -15.46
CA ALA A 53 -1.70 -7.18 -16.32
C ALA A 53 -0.91 -6.10 -15.58
N ALA A 54 -1.18 -4.84 -15.89
CA ALA A 54 -0.38 -3.70 -15.48
C ALA A 54 -0.58 -3.28 -14.01
N SER A 55 -1.66 -3.72 -13.34
CA SER A 55 -1.94 -3.46 -11.93
C SER A 55 -1.60 -4.65 -11.01
N ASP A 56 -1.11 -5.76 -11.59
CA ASP A 56 -0.67 -6.92 -10.81
C ASP A 56 0.57 -6.57 -9.98
N ILE A 57 0.71 -7.24 -8.83
CA ILE A 57 1.80 -6.98 -7.90
C ILE A 57 3.19 -7.25 -8.52
N ASP A 58 3.28 -8.12 -9.51
CA ASP A 58 4.55 -8.36 -10.22
C ASP A 58 4.99 -7.15 -11.03
N GLU A 59 4.03 -6.39 -11.57
CA GLU A 59 4.31 -5.14 -12.29
C GLU A 59 4.47 -3.96 -11.33
N VAL A 60 3.47 -3.70 -10.50
CA VAL A 60 3.51 -2.51 -9.62
C VAL A 60 4.55 -2.62 -8.52
N GLY A 61 4.94 -3.82 -8.14
CA GLY A 61 6.00 -4.06 -7.17
C GLY A 61 7.34 -3.46 -7.57
N HIS A 62 7.62 -3.31 -8.88
CA HIS A 62 8.80 -2.59 -9.36
C HIS A 62 8.85 -1.14 -8.89
N LEU A 63 7.69 -0.50 -8.63
CA LEU A 63 7.66 0.86 -8.09
C LEU A 63 8.20 0.91 -6.66
N VAL A 64 7.95 -0.11 -5.85
CA VAL A 64 8.57 -0.26 -4.53
C VAL A 64 10.07 -0.46 -4.65
N ASP A 65 10.49 -1.38 -5.52
CA ASP A 65 11.91 -1.68 -5.74
C ASP A 65 12.69 -0.43 -6.17
N TRP A 66 12.14 0.39 -7.07
CA TRP A 66 12.83 1.54 -7.66
C TRP A 66 12.77 2.82 -6.82
N TYR A 67 11.71 3.04 -6.05
CA TYR A 67 11.45 4.36 -5.48
C TYR A 67 11.24 4.38 -3.96
N ALA A 68 10.93 3.22 -3.32
CA ALA A 68 10.53 3.24 -1.92
C ALA A 68 11.69 3.50 -0.92
N ASP A 69 12.91 3.68 -1.39
CA ASP A 69 14.01 4.20 -0.58
C ASP A 69 13.82 5.69 -0.25
N ARG A 70 13.13 6.43 -1.13
CA ARG A 70 13.01 7.90 -1.06
C ARG A 70 11.60 8.39 -0.83
N VAL A 71 10.60 7.59 -1.22
CA VAL A 71 9.18 7.96 -1.18
C VAL A 71 8.39 6.84 -0.53
N ALA A 72 7.44 7.20 0.34
CA ALA A 72 6.50 6.22 0.88
C ALA A 72 5.54 5.74 -0.23
N VAL A 73 5.51 4.43 -0.46
CA VAL A 73 4.63 3.77 -1.43
C VAL A 73 3.54 3.02 -0.68
N HIS A 74 2.29 3.42 -0.88
CA HIS A 74 1.13 2.76 -0.33
C HIS A 74 0.49 1.86 -1.40
N LEU A 75 0.64 0.55 -1.25
CA LEU A 75 0.00 -0.46 -2.09
C LEU A 75 -1.46 -0.63 -1.67
N VAL A 76 -2.37 -0.03 -2.41
CA VAL A 76 -3.81 -0.12 -2.14
C VAL A 76 -4.30 -1.53 -2.44
N HIS A 77 -5.12 -2.12 -1.55
CA HIS A 77 -5.69 -3.47 -1.62
C HIS A 77 -4.67 -4.62 -1.48
N PHE A 78 -3.53 -4.38 -0.85
CA PHE A 78 -2.50 -5.40 -0.56
C PHE A 78 -2.21 -6.37 -1.72
N GLY A 79 -1.90 -5.83 -2.89
CA GLY A 79 -1.57 -6.64 -4.07
C GLY A 79 -2.77 -7.10 -4.89
N GLY A 80 -4.00 -6.75 -4.48
CA GLY A 80 -5.22 -6.87 -5.28
C GLY A 80 -5.55 -8.28 -5.76
N GLY A 81 -6.14 -9.11 -4.88
CA GLY A 81 -6.58 -10.46 -5.22
C GLY A 81 -5.65 -11.58 -4.74
N MET A 82 -6.13 -12.81 -4.83
CA MET A 82 -5.52 -13.97 -4.17
C MET A 82 -4.02 -14.13 -4.45
N SER A 83 -3.61 -14.08 -5.71
CA SER A 83 -2.20 -14.25 -6.09
C SER A 83 -1.32 -13.15 -5.49
N GLY A 84 -1.74 -11.88 -5.56
CA GLY A 84 -1.02 -10.77 -4.98
C GLY A 84 -0.94 -10.85 -3.46
N HIS A 85 -2.06 -11.17 -2.81
CA HIS A 85 -2.12 -11.37 -1.37
C HIS A 85 -1.15 -12.46 -0.88
N ILE A 86 -1.11 -13.60 -1.56
CA ILE A 86 -0.21 -14.71 -1.21
C ILE A 86 1.26 -14.31 -1.38
N LYS A 87 1.60 -13.64 -2.47
CA LYS A 87 2.97 -13.17 -2.72
C LYS A 87 3.43 -12.17 -1.67
N LEU A 88 2.57 -11.23 -1.29
CA LEU A 88 2.92 -10.19 -0.31
C LEU A 88 2.97 -10.75 1.11
N ALA A 89 1.91 -11.41 1.58
CA ALA A 89 1.85 -11.94 2.94
C ALA A 89 2.84 -13.10 3.17
N GLY A 90 3.15 -13.87 2.11
CA GLY A 90 4.12 -14.96 2.21
C GLY A 90 5.55 -14.50 2.44
N SER A 91 6.00 -13.45 1.74
CA SER A 91 7.37 -12.94 1.92
C SER A 91 7.58 -11.51 1.44
N ARG A 92 7.17 -11.16 0.21
CA ARG A 92 7.63 -9.96 -0.51
C ARG A 92 7.42 -8.64 0.26
N PHE A 93 6.31 -8.51 0.97
CA PHE A 93 6.04 -7.33 1.79
C PHE A 93 7.06 -7.18 2.91
N PHE A 94 7.37 -8.27 3.59
CA PHE A 94 8.35 -8.31 4.67
C PHE A 94 9.78 -8.17 4.17
N ASP A 95 10.10 -8.72 3.00
CA ASP A 95 11.40 -8.56 2.37
C ASP A 95 11.69 -7.09 2.06
N TRP A 96 10.70 -6.36 1.55
CA TRP A 96 10.81 -4.91 1.34
C TRP A 96 11.00 -4.14 2.64
N ILE A 97 10.25 -4.47 3.69
CA ILE A 97 10.41 -3.83 5.00
C ILE A 97 11.81 -4.08 5.57
N THR A 98 12.28 -5.32 5.50
CA THR A 98 13.62 -5.71 5.96
C THR A 98 14.73 -5.01 5.16
N ALA A 99 14.50 -4.77 3.86
CA ALA A 99 15.39 -3.99 3.01
C ALA A 99 15.31 -2.47 3.24
N GLY A 100 14.53 -2.02 4.22
CA GLY A 100 14.37 -0.59 4.56
C GLY A 100 13.47 0.19 3.60
N LYS A 101 12.70 -0.48 2.75
CA LYS A 101 11.77 0.18 1.84
C LYS A 101 10.60 0.80 2.60
N ARG A 102 10.21 2.00 2.23
CA ARG A 102 9.06 2.73 2.79
C ARG A 102 7.76 2.27 2.11
N VAL A 103 7.42 0.99 2.30
CA VAL A 103 6.21 0.37 1.77
C VAL A 103 5.14 0.27 2.84
N TYR A 104 3.91 0.62 2.47
CA TYR A 104 2.70 0.60 3.29
C TYR A 104 1.57 -0.06 2.51
N THR A 105 0.51 -0.47 3.21
CA THR A 105 -0.65 -1.07 2.56
C THR A 105 -1.92 -0.89 3.36
N ASP A 106 -3.06 -1.09 2.70
CA ASP A 106 -4.36 -1.32 3.33
C ASP A 106 -4.91 -2.68 2.93
N LEU A 107 -5.93 -3.13 3.64
CA LEU A 107 -6.58 -4.43 3.43
C LEU A 107 -8.01 -4.31 2.87
N SER A 108 -8.37 -3.15 2.31
CA SER A 108 -9.64 -3.02 1.59
C SER A 108 -9.71 -4.02 0.44
N TRP A 109 -10.86 -4.64 0.23
CA TRP A 109 -11.04 -5.71 -0.77
C TRP A 109 -10.18 -6.96 -0.57
N ALA A 110 -9.52 -7.11 0.56
CA ALA A 110 -8.75 -8.31 0.82
C ALA A 110 -9.66 -9.54 0.94
N ILE A 111 -9.19 -10.69 0.42
CA ILE A 111 -9.92 -11.96 0.58
C ILE A 111 -10.07 -12.33 2.06
N GLY A 112 -11.15 -13.05 2.41
CA GLY A 112 -11.62 -13.22 3.78
C GLY A 112 -10.60 -13.65 4.83
N PHE A 113 -9.67 -14.56 4.50
CA PHE A 113 -8.67 -15.06 5.45
C PHE A 113 -7.43 -14.15 5.60
N LEU A 114 -7.20 -13.24 4.64
CA LEU A 114 -5.95 -12.49 4.55
C LEU A 114 -5.68 -11.58 5.76
N PRO A 115 -6.65 -10.82 6.30
CA PRO A 115 -6.37 -9.98 7.46
C PRO A 115 -5.83 -10.76 8.65
N HIS A 116 -6.40 -11.92 8.95
CA HIS A 116 -5.92 -12.80 10.02
C HIS A 116 -4.55 -13.40 9.72
N TRP A 117 -4.30 -13.79 8.46
CA TRP A 117 -2.98 -14.32 8.09
C TRP A 117 -1.92 -13.24 8.21
N LEU A 118 -2.15 -12.05 7.67
CA LEU A 118 -1.18 -10.96 7.74
C LEU A 118 -0.89 -10.54 9.20
N ALA A 119 -1.91 -10.46 10.06
CA ALA A 119 -1.73 -10.15 11.47
C ALA A 119 -0.80 -11.18 12.15
N ARG A 120 -1.02 -12.47 11.89
CA ARG A 120 -0.15 -13.55 12.40
C ARG A 120 1.28 -13.48 11.86
N GLU A 121 1.46 -13.16 10.58
CA GLU A 121 2.79 -13.02 10.00
C GLU A 121 3.54 -11.82 10.61
N ILE A 122 2.85 -10.71 10.84
CA ILE A 122 3.40 -9.54 11.53
C ILE A 122 3.88 -9.92 12.93
N GLU A 123 3.02 -10.55 13.72
CA GLU A 123 3.35 -11.01 15.08
C GLU A 123 4.52 -12.00 15.07
N HIS A 124 4.46 -13.01 14.19
CA HIS A 124 5.50 -14.06 14.10
C HIS A 124 6.86 -13.50 13.70
N ARG A 125 6.89 -12.55 12.75
CA ARG A 125 8.14 -11.95 12.24
C ARG A 125 8.62 -10.77 13.10
N GLY A 126 7.75 -10.18 13.91
CA GLY A 126 8.05 -9.00 14.73
C GLY A 126 8.31 -7.73 13.92
N ILE A 127 7.84 -7.66 12.66
CA ILE A 127 8.00 -6.50 11.77
C ILE A 127 6.71 -6.22 11.00
N GLY A 128 6.53 -4.96 10.57
CA GLY A 128 5.38 -4.54 9.74
C GLY A 128 4.18 -4.03 10.54
N HIS A 129 4.27 -3.92 11.86
CA HIS A 129 3.21 -3.40 12.72
C HIS A 129 2.76 -2.00 12.31
N ASP A 130 3.71 -1.15 11.90
CA ASP A 130 3.55 0.24 11.49
C ASP A 130 3.44 0.41 9.96
N ARG A 131 3.04 -0.62 9.23
CA ARG A 131 3.00 -0.62 7.75
C ARG A 131 1.63 -0.90 7.17
N VAL A 132 0.65 -1.19 8.01
CA VAL A 132 -0.73 -1.48 7.59
C VAL A 132 -1.65 -0.38 8.08
N LEU A 133 -2.56 0.07 7.20
CA LEU A 133 -3.56 1.09 7.50
C LEU A 133 -4.97 0.52 7.30
N PHE A 134 -5.94 1.14 7.96
CA PHE A 134 -7.34 0.93 7.63
C PHE A 134 -7.73 1.74 6.40
N ALA A 135 -8.43 1.11 5.46
CA ALA A 135 -9.15 1.77 4.38
C ALA A 135 -10.42 0.97 4.04
N SER A 136 -11.47 1.66 3.64
CA SER A 136 -12.75 1.05 3.27
C SER A 136 -12.98 1.02 1.75
N ASP A 137 -12.24 1.81 1.00
CA ASP A 137 -12.43 2.02 -0.45
C ASP A 137 -13.85 2.50 -0.82
N GLN A 138 -14.51 3.27 0.07
CA GLN A 138 -15.81 3.86 -0.27
C GLN A 138 -15.73 4.78 -1.50
N PRO A 139 -16.76 4.81 -2.36
CA PRO A 139 -18.08 4.13 -2.24
C PRO A 139 -18.10 2.69 -2.78
N TRP A 140 -16.97 2.14 -3.22
CA TRP A 140 -16.89 0.81 -3.80
C TRP A 140 -16.88 -0.31 -2.74
N GLY A 141 -16.30 -0.05 -1.57
CA GLY A 141 -16.28 -0.95 -0.43
C GLY A 141 -17.34 -0.59 0.61
N ASP A 142 -17.65 -1.54 1.52
CA ASP A 142 -18.50 -1.32 2.67
C ASP A 142 -17.66 -0.98 3.90
N PHE A 143 -17.77 0.26 4.38
CA PHE A 143 -17.01 0.73 5.55
C PHE A 143 -17.20 -0.17 6.77
N ALA A 144 -18.45 -0.49 7.11
CA ALA A 144 -18.74 -1.26 8.32
C ALA A 144 -18.18 -2.69 8.24
N GLY A 145 -18.31 -3.32 7.08
CA GLY A 145 -17.77 -4.65 6.83
C GLY A 145 -16.25 -4.69 6.85
N GLU A 146 -15.59 -3.73 6.17
CA GLU A 146 -14.12 -3.63 6.17
C GLU A 146 -13.57 -3.36 7.57
N TYR A 147 -14.21 -2.44 8.32
CA TYR A 147 -13.83 -2.15 9.70
C TYR A 147 -13.96 -3.38 10.60
N ALA A 148 -15.13 -4.04 10.60
CA ALA A 148 -15.38 -5.20 11.45
C ALA A 148 -14.41 -6.35 11.16
N ARG A 149 -14.12 -6.60 9.89
CA ARG A 149 -13.22 -7.65 9.44
C ARG A 149 -11.78 -7.40 9.90
N LEU A 150 -11.29 -6.18 9.77
CA LEU A 150 -9.94 -5.83 10.18
C LEU A 150 -9.81 -5.78 11.71
N ALA A 151 -10.81 -5.25 12.41
CA ALA A 151 -10.87 -5.24 13.88
C ALA A 151 -10.85 -6.66 14.46
N ALA A 152 -11.57 -7.59 13.85
CA ALA A 152 -11.55 -9.00 14.25
C ALA A 152 -10.17 -9.65 14.03
N ALA A 153 -9.47 -9.28 12.97
CA ALA A 153 -8.15 -9.83 12.65
C ALA A 153 -7.04 -9.30 13.55
N THR A 154 -7.11 -8.03 13.94
CA THR A 154 -6.10 -7.39 14.81
C THR A 154 -6.36 -7.63 16.30
N GLY A 155 -7.54 -8.08 16.67
CA GLY A 155 -7.90 -8.46 18.05
C GLY A 155 -7.96 -7.28 19.05
N GLY A 156 -7.90 -6.04 18.58
CA GLY A 156 -7.64 -4.87 19.42
C GLY A 156 -6.18 -4.81 19.89
N GLY A 157 -5.88 -3.98 20.89
CA GLY A 157 -4.51 -3.82 21.37
C GLY A 157 -3.60 -3.04 20.42
N GLU A 158 -2.28 -3.17 20.58
CA GLU A 158 -1.28 -2.35 19.91
C GLU A 158 -1.38 -2.40 18.38
N LEU A 159 -1.54 -3.59 17.79
CA LEU A 159 -1.67 -3.72 16.34
C LEU A 159 -2.96 -3.05 15.84
N GLY A 160 -4.07 -3.15 16.58
CA GLY A 160 -5.31 -2.45 16.25
C GLY A 160 -5.14 -0.94 16.29
N ASP A 161 -4.53 -0.40 17.33
CA ASP A 161 -4.26 1.04 17.45
C ASP A 161 -3.39 1.55 16.30
N LEU A 162 -2.33 0.82 15.94
CA LEU A 162 -1.47 1.15 14.81
C LEU A 162 -2.27 1.17 13.51
N VAL A 163 -3.03 0.12 13.21
CA VAL A 163 -3.77 -0.02 11.95
C VAL A 163 -4.87 1.03 11.80
N PHE A 164 -5.62 1.33 12.86
CA PHE A 164 -6.78 2.23 12.77
C PHE A 164 -6.46 3.72 13.00
N ARG A 165 -5.28 4.05 13.49
CA ARG A 165 -4.94 5.43 13.86
C ARG A 165 -3.49 5.79 13.59
N ASP A 166 -2.53 5.13 14.25
CA ASP A 166 -1.18 5.66 14.41
C ASP A 166 -0.34 5.56 13.14
N THR A 167 -0.48 4.47 12.37
CA THR A 167 0.22 4.34 11.08
C THR A 167 -0.25 5.42 10.10
N PHE A 168 -1.56 5.72 10.09
CA PHE A 168 -2.10 6.80 9.25
C PHE A 168 -1.53 8.16 9.68
N ALA A 169 -1.61 8.49 10.97
CA ALA A 169 -1.08 9.75 11.48
C ALA A 169 0.41 9.92 11.14
N THR A 170 1.22 8.89 11.41
CA THR A 170 2.67 8.92 11.10
C THR A 170 2.97 9.09 9.61
N LEU A 171 2.14 8.50 8.74
CA LEU A 171 2.38 8.51 7.30
C LEU A 171 1.94 9.82 6.63
N TYR A 172 0.87 10.49 7.14
CA TYR A 172 0.22 11.62 6.47
C TYR A 172 0.32 12.97 7.23
N ASP A 173 0.83 13.00 8.45
CA ASP A 173 1.13 14.23 9.19
C ASP A 173 2.46 14.84 8.75
#